data_438580abceb42ea059d59abf2c11e87e
#
_entry.id   438580abceb42ea059d59abf2c11e87e
#
_cell.length_a   1.000
_cell.length_b   1.000
_cell.length_c   1.000
_cell.angle_alpha   90.00
_cell.angle_beta   90.00
_cell.angle_gamma   90.00
#
_symmetry.space_group_name_H-M   'P 1'
#
loop_
_entity.id
_entity.type
_entity.pdbx_description
1 polymer ?
#
loop_
_entity_poly.entity_id
_entity_poly.type
_entity_poly.pdbx_seq_one_letter_code
_entity_poly.pdbx_strand_id
1 'polypeptide(L)' 'EPSLSSRIKERLEVNGDRVSDLHIWRLGPGHTALVASVVTDEPQDPSIYKARLSGLPRLSHLTVEVHTCLDHEHAHG' A
#
# COMPACT_ATOMS: atom_id res chain seq x y z
N GLU A 1 12.32 14.61 -8.83
CA GLU A 1 11.22 13.71 -9.16
C GLU A 1 10.93 12.74 -8.02
N PRO A 2 9.68 12.60 -7.61
CA PRO A 2 9.39 11.69 -6.50
C PRO A 2 9.66 10.23 -6.88
N SER A 3 10.17 9.48 -5.92
CA SER A 3 10.42 8.06 -6.12
C SER A 3 9.09 7.30 -6.25
N LEU A 4 9.16 6.08 -6.75
CA LEU A 4 7.98 5.24 -6.86
C LEU A 4 7.38 4.97 -5.47
N SER A 5 8.23 4.71 -4.46
CA SER A 5 7.72 4.48 -3.11
C SER A 5 7.00 5.70 -2.55
N SER A 6 7.51 6.90 -2.80
CA SER A 6 6.84 8.13 -2.37
C SER A 6 5.48 8.29 -3.04
N ARG A 7 5.40 7.98 -4.32
CA ARG A 7 4.15 8.09 -5.06
C ARG A 7 3.12 7.08 -4.57
N ILE A 8 3.57 5.87 -4.25
CA ILE A 8 2.69 4.84 -3.72
C ILE A 8 2.15 5.26 -2.36
N LYS A 9 3.02 5.72 -1.47
CA LYS A 9 2.58 6.18 -0.16
C LYS A 9 1.59 7.33 -0.27
N GLU A 10 1.86 8.29 -1.14
CA GLU A 10 0.97 9.43 -1.35
C GLU A 10 -0.42 8.97 -1.80
N ARG A 11 -0.48 7.97 -2.69
CA ARG A 11 -1.74 7.45 -3.19
C ARG A 11 -2.51 6.66 -2.13
N LEU A 12 -1.80 5.94 -1.28
CA LEU A 12 -2.43 5.10 -0.26
C LEU A 12 -2.80 5.88 1.00
N GLU A 13 -2.03 6.91 1.33
CA GLU A 13 -2.24 7.68 2.56
C GLU A 13 -3.26 8.81 2.36
N VAL A 14 -4.47 8.41 2.06
CA VAL A 14 -5.59 9.34 1.95
C VAL A 14 -6.63 9.00 3.02
N ASN A 15 -7.46 9.95 3.37
CA ASN A 15 -8.53 9.78 4.36
C ASN A 15 -8.02 9.32 5.74
N GLY A 16 -6.78 9.70 6.07
CA GLY A 16 -6.18 9.32 7.34
C GLY A 16 -5.53 7.95 7.36
N ASP A 17 -5.55 7.24 6.26
CA ASP A 17 -4.90 5.93 6.16
C ASP A 17 -3.38 6.11 6.14
N ARG A 18 -2.68 5.12 6.65
CA ARG A 18 -1.22 5.18 6.76
C ARG A 18 -0.59 3.89 6.25
N VAL A 19 0.54 4.02 5.59
CA VAL A 19 1.33 2.87 5.15
C VAL A 19 2.32 2.56 6.26
N SER A 20 2.16 1.39 6.87
CA SER A 20 3.05 0.95 7.94
C SER A 20 4.24 0.17 7.43
N ASP A 21 4.13 -0.40 6.24
CA ASP A 21 5.21 -1.16 5.64
C ASP A 21 5.02 -1.15 4.12
N LEU A 22 6.14 -1.12 3.40
CA LEU A 22 6.10 -1.07 1.94
C LEU A 22 7.33 -1.74 1.39
N HIS A 23 7.12 -2.78 0.59
CA HIS A 23 8.18 -3.48 -0.11
C HIS A 23 7.92 -3.42 -1.61
N ILE A 24 8.94 -3.02 -2.35
CA ILE A 24 8.88 -2.91 -3.81
C ILE A 24 10.11 -3.59 -4.36
N TRP A 25 9.92 -4.44 -5.34
CA TRP A 25 11.06 -5.05 -6.01
C TRP A 25 10.75 -5.30 -7.48
N ARG A 26 11.81 -5.33 -8.27
CA ARG A 26 11.68 -5.54 -9.70
C ARG A 26 11.68 -7.04 -10.02
N LEU A 27 10.69 -7.47 -10.79
CA LEU A 27 10.62 -8.87 -11.24
C LEU A 27 11.31 -9.06 -12.58
N GLY A 28 11.45 -7.99 -13.36
CA GLY A 28 12.07 -8.00 -14.67
C GLY A 28 11.83 -6.67 -15.34
N PRO A 29 12.31 -6.47 -16.58
CA PRO A 29 12.09 -5.21 -17.27
C PRO A 29 10.60 -4.90 -17.38
N GLY A 30 10.21 -3.75 -16.88
CA GLY A 30 8.83 -3.30 -16.92
C GLY A 30 7.88 -4.00 -15.96
N HIS A 31 8.39 -4.84 -15.05
CA HIS A 31 7.54 -5.55 -14.09
C HIS A 31 8.02 -5.31 -12.67
N THR A 32 7.15 -4.77 -11.85
CA THR A 32 7.45 -4.46 -10.45
C THR A 32 6.40 -5.10 -9.56
N ALA A 33 6.85 -5.67 -8.46
CA ALA A 33 5.97 -6.25 -7.45
C ALA A 33 5.95 -5.33 -6.23
N LEU A 34 4.83 -5.36 -5.51
CA LEU A 34 4.63 -4.50 -4.36
C LEU A 34 3.83 -5.22 -3.30
N VAL A 35 4.28 -5.10 -2.06
CA VAL A 35 3.51 -5.50 -0.88
C VAL A 35 3.43 -4.29 0.02
N ALA A 36 2.22 -3.85 0.32
CA ALA A 36 1.99 -2.72 1.20
C ALA A 36 1.08 -3.12 2.35
N SER A 37 1.40 -2.62 3.54
CA SER A 37 0.53 -2.77 4.71
C SER A 37 -0.06 -1.40 5.02
N VAL A 38 -1.37 -1.32 5.08
CA VAL A 38 -2.10 -0.09 5.35
C VAL A 38 -2.81 -0.21 6.69
N VAL A 39 -2.66 0.81 7.53
CA VAL A 39 -3.37 0.92 8.79
C VAL A 39 -4.46 1.95 8.63
N THR A 40 -5.68 1.59 8.97
CA THR A 40 -6.85 2.44 8.76
C THR A 40 -7.84 2.29 9.90
N ASP A 41 -8.61 3.35 10.15
CA ASP A 41 -9.70 3.31 11.13
C ASP A 41 -10.94 2.61 10.55
N GLU A 42 -11.08 2.64 9.23
CA GLU A 42 -12.23 2.05 8.55
C GLU A 42 -11.75 1.13 7.44
N PRO A 43 -11.45 -0.14 7.79
CA PRO A 43 -10.92 -1.06 6.79
C PRO A 43 -11.94 -1.35 5.70
N GLN A 44 -11.45 -1.38 4.47
CA GLN A 44 -12.25 -1.68 3.30
C GLN A 44 -11.64 -2.86 2.58
N ASP A 45 -12.31 -3.32 1.54
CA ASP A 45 -11.80 -4.41 0.73
C ASP A 45 -10.45 -4.01 0.11
N PRO A 46 -9.46 -4.91 0.07
CA PRO A 46 -8.17 -4.59 -0.53
C PRO A 46 -8.25 -4.04 -1.95
N SER A 47 -9.29 -4.37 -2.70
CA SER A 47 -9.47 -3.82 -4.05
C SER A 47 -9.60 -2.30 -4.07
N ILE A 48 -10.10 -1.72 -2.99
CA ILE A 48 -10.22 -0.26 -2.88
C ILE A 48 -8.83 0.37 -2.87
N TYR A 49 -7.92 -0.21 -2.08
CA TYR A 49 -6.55 0.31 -1.97
C TYR A 49 -5.77 0.08 -3.26
N LYS A 50 -5.99 -1.06 -3.89
CA LYS A 50 -5.34 -1.35 -5.18
C LYS A 50 -5.79 -0.35 -6.24
N ALA A 51 -7.07 0.04 -6.21
CA ALA A 51 -7.59 1.03 -7.15
C ALA A 51 -6.91 2.38 -6.98
N ARG A 52 -6.49 2.73 -5.78
CA ARG A 52 -5.76 3.98 -5.54
C ARG A 52 -4.42 4.01 -6.27
N LEU A 53 -3.88 2.85 -6.57
CA LEU A 53 -2.60 2.72 -7.27
C LEU A 53 -2.75 2.62 -8.78
N SER A 54 -3.98 2.64 -9.29
CA SER A 54 -4.22 2.58 -10.73
C SER A 54 -3.58 3.81 -11.39
N GLY A 55 -3.05 3.61 -12.59
CA GLY A 55 -2.37 4.67 -13.30
C GLY A 55 -0.86 4.73 -13.03
N LEU A 56 -0.38 4.08 -11.96
CA LEU A 56 1.06 3.94 -11.75
C LEU A 56 1.56 2.83 -12.67
N PRO A 57 2.61 3.10 -13.45
CA PRO A 57 3.04 2.14 -14.47
C PRO A 57 3.77 0.94 -13.89
N ARG A 58 3.64 -0.19 -14.58
CA ARG A 58 4.51 -1.34 -14.39
C ARG A 58 4.35 -2.09 -13.07
N LEU A 59 3.23 -1.90 -12.39
CA LEU A 59 2.92 -2.70 -11.22
C LEU A 59 2.23 -4.00 -11.68
N SER A 60 2.96 -5.11 -11.60
CA SER A 60 2.47 -6.41 -12.08
C SER A 60 1.87 -7.27 -10.98
N HIS A 61 2.40 -7.17 -9.78
CA HIS A 61 1.89 -7.88 -8.63
C HIS A 61 1.67 -6.91 -7.50
N LEU A 62 0.45 -6.88 -6.99
CA LEU A 62 0.05 -5.97 -5.92
C LEU A 62 -0.59 -6.78 -4.81
N THR A 63 -0.01 -6.67 -3.61
CA THR A 63 -0.61 -7.21 -2.42
C THR A 63 -0.79 -6.06 -1.43
N VAL A 64 -1.99 -5.89 -0.92
CA VAL A 64 -2.27 -4.90 0.10
C VAL A 64 -2.85 -5.60 1.31
N GLU A 65 -2.18 -5.49 2.43
CA GLU A 65 -2.66 -5.98 3.71
C GLU A 65 -3.31 -4.81 4.45
N VAL A 66 -4.50 -5.03 4.96
CA VAL A 66 -5.25 -3.98 5.62
C VAL A 66 -5.38 -4.31 7.10
N HIS A 67 -4.95 -3.39 7.94
CA HIS A 67 -5.00 -3.53 9.39
C HIS A 67 -5.78 -2.38 10.00
N THR A 68 -6.52 -2.65 11.06
CA THR A 68 -7.17 -1.57 11.79
C THR A 68 -6.20 -0.99 12.80
N CYS A 69 -6.41 0.25 13.20
CA CYS A 69 -5.60 0.87 14.24
C CYS A 69 -5.69 0.07 15.55
N LEU A 70 -6.87 -0.46 15.83
CA LEU A 70 -7.08 -1.26 17.04
C LEU A 70 -6.25 -2.54 16.99
N ASP A 71 -6.26 -3.24 15.86
CA ASP A 71 -5.46 -4.45 15.69
C ASP A 71 -3.97 -4.13 15.81
N HIS A 72 -3.57 -3.02 15.24
CA HIS A 72 -2.19 -2.58 15.28
C HIS A 72 -1.74 -2.28 16.70
N GLU A 73 -2.60 -1.62 17.47
CA GLU A 73 -2.32 -1.32 18.88
C GLU A 73 -2.21 -2.60 19.69
N HIS A 74 -3.07 -3.58 19.43
CA HIS A 74 -3.03 -4.86 20.11
C HIS A 74 -1.74 -5.61 19.86
N ALA A 75 -1.12 -5.41 18.71
CA ALA A 75 0.15 -6.05 18.40
C ALA A 75 1.26 -5.58 19.33
N HIS A 76 1.11 -4.46 19.99
CA HIS A 76 2.08 -3.90 20.90
C HIS A 76 1.81 -4.25 22.36
N GLY A 77 0.61 -4.64 22.64
CA GLY A 77 0.19 -4.92 23.97
C GLY A 77 0.26 -6.31 24.38
#